data_4c714ea9d4981d947148a5b240dfbd72
#
_entry.id   4c714ea9d4981d947148a5b240dfbd72
#
_cell.length_a   1.000
_cell.length_b   1.000
_cell.length_c   1.000
_cell.angle_alpha   90.00
_cell.angle_beta   90.00
_cell.angle_gamma   90.00
#
_symmetry.space_group_name_H-M   'P 1'
#
loop_
_entity.id
_entity.type
_entity.pdbx_description
1 polymer ?
#
loop_
_entity_poly.entity_id
_entity_poly.type
_entity_poly.pdbx_seq_one_letter_code
_entity_poly.pdbx_strand_id
1 'polypeptide(L)'
;MKKILNYILSALFLIWELPQNLIGVIVFYIYATFSDVIVVDEGTSVSVYTSIKGGLSLGAFCFLQRGYYRNPSKYVEKTILHTKGHSKQSRILGPLYIIVIGVASLIWKALWTCFKYFRNKDYYSFYTEKWADKLAGVER
;
A
#
# COMPACT_ATOMS: atom_id res chain seq x y z
N MET A 1 -26.65 -5.08 13.42
CA MET A 1 -25.56 -5.36 14.36
C MET A 1 -24.20 -5.49 13.65
N LYS A 2 -23.99 -6.42 12.70
CA LYS A 2 -22.71 -6.59 11.96
C LYS A 2 -22.20 -5.33 11.25
N LYS A 3 -23.08 -4.54 10.61
CA LYS A 3 -22.69 -3.29 9.92
C LYS A 3 -22.17 -2.24 10.90
N ILE A 4 -22.83 -2.08 12.04
CA ILE A 4 -22.42 -1.10 13.07
C ILE A 4 -21.05 -1.48 13.64
N LEU A 5 -20.85 -2.76 13.94
CA LEU A 5 -19.56 -3.27 14.40
C LEU A 5 -18.43 -3.01 13.38
N ASN A 6 -18.69 -3.22 12.09
CA ASN A 6 -17.72 -2.94 11.03
C ASN A 6 -17.37 -1.44 10.97
N TYR A 7 -18.33 -0.54 11.13
CA TYR A 7 -18.06 0.90 11.17
C TYR A 7 -17.21 1.30 12.39
N ILE A 8 -17.51 0.73 13.56
CA ILE A 8 -16.73 0.96 14.77
C ILE A 8 -15.30 0.47 14.59
N LEU A 9 -15.10 -0.74 14.07
CA LEU A 9 -13.78 -1.30 13.80
C LEU A 9 -13.01 -0.47 12.78
N SER A 10 -13.66 -0.01 11.71
CA SER A 10 -13.03 0.86 10.71
C SER A 10 -12.59 2.20 11.32
N ALA A 11 -13.42 2.80 12.18
CA ALA A 11 -13.08 4.04 12.87
C ALA A 11 -11.89 3.84 13.83
N LEU A 12 -11.86 2.73 14.57
CA LEU A 12 -10.73 2.40 15.45
C LEU A 12 -9.43 2.18 14.66
N PHE A 13 -9.49 1.51 13.51
CA PHE A 13 -8.32 1.37 12.63
C PHE A 13 -7.86 2.70 12.05
N LEU A 14 -8.77 3.59 11.67
CA LEU A 14 -8.41 4.92 11.19
C LEU A 14 -7.63 5.73 12.24
N ILE A 15 -8.04 5.62 13.51
CA ILE A 15 -7.33 6.27 14.63
C ILE A 15 -5.98 5.58 14.90
N TRP A 16 -5.96 4.23 14.88
CA TRP A 16 -4.75 3.44 15.11
C TRP A 16 -3.68 3.68 14.05
N GLU A 17 -4.11 3.88 12.80
CA GLU A 17 -3.27 4.16 11.64
C GLU A 17 -3.17 5.67 11.34
N LEU A 18 -3.46 6.55 12.30
CA LEU A 18 -3.61 7.99 12.07
C LEU A 18 -2.41 8.65 11.35
N PRO A 19 -1.13 8.42 11.73
CA PRO A 19 -0.01 9.08 11.07
C PRO A 19 0.06 8.77 9.57
N GLN A 20 -0.04 7.50 9.19
CA GLN A 20 -0.01 7.10 7.79
C GLN A 20 -1.28 7.47 7.02
N ASN A 21 -2.43 7.50 7.69
CA ASN A 21 -3.68 7.97 7.07
C ASN A 21 -3.62 9.45 6.74
N LEU A 22 -3.05 10.28 7.62
CA LEU A 22 -2.84 11.71 7.32
C LEU A 22 -1.93 11.93 6.12
N ILE A 23 -0.83 11.19 6.04
CA ILE A 23 0.05 11.23 4.86
C ILE A 23 -0.71 10.73 3.62
N GLY A 24 -1.50 9.67 3.75
CA GLY A 24 -2.34 9.14 2.68
C GLY A 24 -3.33 10.17 2.13
N VAL A 25 -3.99 10.92 3.01
CA VAL A 25 -4.90 12.01 2.62
C VAL A 25 -4.15 13.11 1.85
N ILE A 26 -2.97 13.52 2.34
CA ILE A 26 -2.15 14.53 1.66
C ILE A 26 -1.76 14.04 0.25
N VAL A 27 -1.27 12.81 0.15
CA VAL A 27 -0.89 12.18 -1.13
C VAL A 27 -2.10 12.07 -2.07
N PHE A 28 -3.25 11.70 -1.53
CA PHE A 28 -4.51 11.66 -2.31
C PHE A 28 -4.84 13.02 -2.93
N TYR A 29 -4.82 14.09 -2.15
CA TYR A 29 -5.11 15.43 -2.66
C TYR A 29 -4.08 15.91 -3.68
N ILE A 30 -2.80 15.61 -3.50
CA ILE A 30 -1.77 15.91 -4.50
C ILE A 30 -2.10 15.24 -5.83
N TYR A 31 -2.38 13.93 -5.83
CA TYR A 31 -2.73 13.23 -7.07
C TYR A 31 -4.06 13.70 -7.65
N ALA A 32 -5.08 13.95 -6.83
CA ALA A 32 -6.37 14.44 -7.30
C ALA A 32 -6.29 15.85 -7.93
N THR A 33 -5.30 16.65 -7.52
CA THR A 33 -5.11 18.00 -8.10
C THR A 33 -4.35 17.94 -9.43
N PHE A 34 -3.36 17.04 -9.57
CA PHE A 34 -2.45 17.04 -10.72
C PHE A 34 -2.70 15.89 -11.71
N SER A 35 -3.56 14.95 -11.38
CA SER A 35 -3.90 13.83 -12.26
C SER A 35 -5.31 13.32 -12.01
N ASP A 36 -5.88 12.64 -13.01
CA ASP A 36 -7.14 11.93 -12.80
C ASP A 36 -6.95 10.76 -11.84
N VAL A 37 -7.86 10.59 -10.91
CA VAL A 37 -7.88 9.49 -9.96
C VAL A 37 -9.16 8.66 -10.12
N ILE A 38 -9.03 7.33 -9.93
CA ILE A 38 -10.17 6.41 -9.83
C ILE A 38 -10.14 5.86 -8.41
N VAL A 39 -11.23 6.03 -7.68
CA VAL A 39 -11.34 5.60 -6.28
C VAL A 39 -12.27 4.40 -6.20
N VAL A 40 -11.79 3.33 -5.58
CA VAL A 40 -12.57 2.10 -5.32
C VAL A 40 -12.59 1.87 -3.82
N ASP A 41 -13.78 1.97 -3.22
CA ASP A 41 -13.99 1.64 -1.82
C ASP A 41 -14.07 0.12 -1.64
N GLU A 42 -13.22 -0.41 -0.78
CA GLU A 42 -13.16 -1.83 -0.45
C GLU A 42 -13.61 -2.10 1.01
N GLY A 43 -14.32 -1.16 1.61
CA GLY A 43 -14.88 -1.23 2.96
C GLY A 43 -13.87 -0.85 4.04
N THR A 44 -12.79 -1.58 4.22
CA THR A 44 -11.75 -1.29 5.24
C THR A 44 -10.53 -0.55 4.70
N SER A 45 -10.42 -0.43 3.39
CA SER A 45 -9.36 0.29 2.67
C SER A 45 -9.92 0.90 1.39
N VAL A 46 -9.19 1.87 0.86
CA VAL A 46 -9.55 2.57 -0.38
C VAL A 46 -8.42 2.39 -1.38
N SER A 47 -8.74 1.81 -2.53
CA SER A 47 -7.81 1.71 -3.65
C SER A 47 -7.91 2.96 -4.52
N VAL A 48 -6.80 3.68 -4.69
CA VAL A 48 -6.70 4.91 -5.46
C VAL A 48 -5.80 4.67 -6.67
N TYR A 49 -6.40 4.57 -7.85
CA TYR A 49 -5.67 4.39 -9.11
C TYR A 49 -5.28 5.75 -9.68
N THR A 50 -3.98 5.98 -9.84
CA THR A 50 -3.40 7.27 -10.20
C THR A 50 -2.16 7.13 -11.10
N SER A 51 -1.47 8.22 -11.36
CA SER A 51 -0.26 8.26 -12.19
C SER A 51 1.00 7.68 -11.52
N ILE A 52 0.90 7.20 -10.27
CA ILE A 52 2.02 6.51 -9.59
C ILE A 52 2.49 5.29 -10.39
N LYS A 53 3.77 5.01 -10.36
CA LYS A 53 4.33 3.76 -10.92
C LYS A 53 4.40 2.70 -9.82
N GLY A 54 3.71 1.56 -10.03
CA GLY A 54 3.66 0.47 -9.07
C GLY A 54 2.56 0.65 -8.03
N GLY A 55 2.87 0.39 -6.76
CA GLY A 55 1.96 0.49 -5.62
C GLY A 55 2.61 1.20 -4.43
N LEU A 56 1.79 1.86 -3.62
CA LEU A 56 2.16 2.49 -2.36
C LEU A 56 1.00 2.36 -1.39
N SER A 57 1.26 1.88 -0.18
CA SER A 57 0.25 1.78 0.87
C SER A 57 0.55 2.76 2.00
N LEU A 58 -0.46 3.53 2.39
CA LEU A 58 -0.43 4.50 3.49
C LEU A 58 -1.70 4.33 4.33
N GLY A 59 -1.63 3.45 5.31
CA GLY A 59 -2.76 3.10 6.16
C GLY A 59 -3.92 2.50 5.37
N ALA A 60 -5.09 3.14 5.39
CA ALA A 60 -6.26 2.73 4.66
C ALA A 60 -6.16 3.01 3.15
N PHE A 61 -5.18 3.79 2.67
CA PHE A 61 -5.02 4.14 1.26
C PHE A 61 -4.04 3.22 0.56
N CYS A 62 -4.49 2.60 -0.53
CA CYS A 62 -3.67 1.83 -1.45
C CYS A 62 -3.59 2.57 -2.79
N PHE A 63 -2.49 3.29 -3.03
CA PHE A 63 -2.23 3.98 -4.30
C PHE A 63 -1.68 2.98 -5.30
N LEU A 64 -2.29 2.91 -6.47
CA LEU A 64 -2.00 1.93 -7.51
C LEU A 64 -1.84 2.60 -8.86
N GLN A 65 -1.04 2.02 -9.73
CA GLN A 65 -0.89 2.52 -11.08
C GLN A 65 -2.22 2.42 -11.84
N ARG A 66 -2.64 3.53 -12.47
CA ARG A 66 -3.92 3.62 -13.19
C ARG A 66 -4.10 2.55 -14.28
N GLY A 67 -3.01 2.16 -14.95
CA GLY A 67 -3.03 1.10 -15.94
C GLY A 67 -3.50 -0.25 -15.39
N TYR A 68 -3.34 -0.51 -14.10
CA TYR A 68 -3.78 -1.74 -13.46
C TYR A 68 -5.30 -1.88 -13.41
N TYR A 69 -6.02 -0.78 -13.29
CA TYR A 69 -7.48 -0.78 -13.33
C TYR A 69 -8.03 -1.18 -14.72
N ARG A 70 -7.35 -0.74 -15.79
CA ARG A 70 -7.79 -0.95 -17.18
C ARG A 70 -7.35 -2.28 -17.78
N ASN A 71 -6.18 -2.76 -17.37
CA ASN A 71 -5.53 -3.93 -17.95
C ASN A 71 -5.21 -4.96 -16.84
N PRO A 72 -6.22 -5.71 -16.36
CA PRO A 72 -5.98 -6.74 -15.37
C PRO A 72 -5.14 -7.87 -16.00
N SER A 73 -4.09 -8.26 -15.28
CA SER A 73 -3.25 -9.41 -15.61
C SER A 73 -2.84 -10.11 -14.33
N LYS A 74 -2.37 -11.35 -14.41
CA LYS A 74 -1.89 -12.08 -13.23
C LYS A 74 -0.77 -11.36 -12.49
N TYR A 75 0.09 -10.65 -13.20
CA TYR A 75 1.14 -9.81 -12.60
C TYR A 75 0.54 -8.61 -11.87
N VAL A 76 -0.43 -7.93 -12.49
CA VAL A 76 -1.15 -6.79 -11.90
C VAL A 76 -1.89 -7.21 -10.65
N GLU A 77 -2.58 -8.34 -10.68
CA GLU A 77 -3.27 -8.89 -9.52
C GLU A 77 -2.32 -9.14 -8.34
N LYS A 78 -1.17 -9.78 -8.60
CA LYS A 78 -0.13 -9.97 -7.57
C LYS A 78 0.38 -8.64 -7.00
N THR A 79 0.54 -7.62 -7.82
CA THR A 79 0.99 -6.30 -7.38
C THR A 79 -0.05 -5.60 -6.52
N ILE A 80 -1.33 -5.69 -6.88
CA ILE A 80 -2.44 -5.15 -6.09
C ILE A 80 -2.52 -5.86 -4.73
N LEU A 81 -2.49 -7.19 -4.73
CA LEU A 81 -2.50 -7.99 -3.49
C LEU A 81 -1.31 -7.67 -2.59
N HIS A 82 -0.12 -7.56 -3.16
CA HIS A 82 1.10 -7.16 -2.44
C HIS A 82 0.94 -5.79 -1.77
N THR A 83 0.42 -4.78 -2.49
CA THR A 83 0.16 -3.45 -1.93
C THR A 83 -0.83 -3.52 -0.78
N LYS A 84 -1.86 -4.36 -0.88
CA LYS A 84 -2.79 -4.64 0.23
C LYS A 84 -2.12 -5.37 1.40
N GLY A 85 -1.07 -6.15 1.13
CA GLY A 85 -0.21 -6.74 2.18
C GLY A 85 0.43 -5.68 3.06
N HIS A 86 0.94 -4.60 2.47
CA HIS A 86 1.44 -3.44 3.21
C HIS A 86 0.35 -2.74 4.04
N SER A 87 -0.88 -2.64 3.54
CA SER A 87 -2.01 -2.14 4.34
C SER A 87 -2.30 -3.03 5.56
N LYS A 88 -2.15 -4.36 5.43
CA LYS A 88 -2.26 -5.28 6.58
C LYS A 88 -1.13 -5.09 7.58
N GLN A 89 0.11 -4.85 7.13
CA GLN A 89 1.23 -4.49 8.02
C GLN A 89 0.95 -3.21 8.79
N SER A 90 0.37 -2.20 8.12
CA SER A 90 -0.05 -0.95 8.76
C SER A 90 -1.04 -1.19 9.90
N ARG A 91 -2.03 -2.03 9.71
CA ARG A 91 -2.99 -2.40 10.76
C ARG A 91 -2.36 -3.13 11.94
N ILE A 92 -1.40 -4.00 11.68
CA ILE A 92 -0.69 -4.75 12.72
C ILE A 92 0.20 -3.81 13.54
N LEU A 93 0.95 -2.94 12.88
CA LEU A 93 1.97 -2.09 13.50
C LEU A 93 1.44 -0.73 13.98
N GLY A 94 0.28 -0.29 13.46
CA GLY A 94 -0.27 1.03 13.78
C GLY A 94 0.74 2.15 13.51
N PRO A 95 0.96 3.08 14.46
CA PRO A 95 1.87 4.22 14.27
C PRO A 95 3.32 3.83 13.95
N LEU A 96 3.76 2.64 14.34
CA LEU A 96 5.13 2.15 14.07
C LEU A 96 5.34 1.76 12.60
N TYR A 97 4.27 1.58 11.83
CA TYR A 97 4.35 1.18 10.44
C TYR A 97 5.27 2.08 9.61
N ILE A 98 5.16 3.40 9.77
CA ILE A 98 5.96 4.36 8.99
C ILE A 98 7.45 4.09 9.18
N ILE A 99 7.89 3.85 10.42
CA ILE A 99 9.31 3.67 10.75
C ILE A 99 9.76 2.26 10.34
N VAL A 100 9.03 1.22 10.76
CA VAL A 100 9.45 -0.18 10.60
C VAL A 100 9.32 -0.66 9.15
N ILE A 101 8.29 -0.23 8.45
CA ILE A 101 7.99 -0.66 7.08
C ILE A 101 8.19 0.48 6.08
N GLY A 102 7.55 1.63 6.28
CA GLY A 102 7.53 2.71 5.31
C GLY A 102 8.92 3.22 4.96
N VAL A 103 9.68 3.64 5.95
CA VAL A 103 11.06 4.14 5.74
C VAL A 103 11.96 3.03 5.21
N ALA A 104 11.89 1.83 5.77
CA ALA A 104 12.70 0.70 5.35
C ALA A 104 12.43 0.29 3.89
N SER A 105 11.16 0.21 3.48
CA SER A 105 10.78 -0.10 2.09
C SER A 105 11.19 1.00 1.12
N LEU A 106 11.08 2.28 1.51
CA LEU A 106 11.53 3.40 0.67
C LEU A 106 13.05 3.37 0.47
N ILE A 107 13.82 3.14 1.52
CA ILE A 107 15.28 3.00 1.43
C ILE A 107 15.63 1.80 0.55
N TRP A 108 14.99 0.66 0.75
CA TRP A 108 15.20 -0.53 -0.08
C TRP A 108 14.92 -0.26 -1.56
N LYS A 109 13.78 0.37 -1.86
CA LYS A 109 13.41 0.74 -3.22
C LYS A 109 14.41 1.69 -3.85
N ALA A 110 14.90 2.68 -3.11
CA ALA A 110 15.92 3.61 -3.57
C ALA A 110 17.24 2.90 -3.86
N LEU A 111 17.72 2.05 -2.95
CA LEU A 111 18.95 1.25 -3.13
C LEU A 111 18.82 0.32 -4.33
N TRP A 112 17.69 -0.38 -4.46
CA TRP A 112 17.45 -1.30 -5.57
C TRP A 112 17.38 -0.57 -6.92
N THR A 113 16.83 0.66 -6.93
CA THR A 113 16.72 1.46 -8.16
C THR A 113 18.06 2.10 -8.55
N CYS A 114 18.80 2.64 -7.57
CA CYS A 114 19.99 3.44 -7.84
C CYS A 114 21.28 2.62 -8.01
N PHE A 115 21.38 1.47 -7.34
CA PHE A 115 22.62 0.71 -7.30
C PHE A 115 22.50 -0.65 -8.01
N LYS A 116 23.38 -0.89 -8.99
CA LYS A 116 23.43 -2.15 -9.76
C LYS A 116 23.59 -3.39 -8.86
N TYR A 117 24.36 -3.26 -7.77
CA TYR A 117 24.58 -4.35 -6.82
C TYR A 117 23.27 -4.87 -6.21
N PHE A 118 22.36 -3.97 -5.82
CA PHE A 118 21.07 -4.35 -5.21
C PHE A 118 20.07 -4.83 -6.26
N ARG A 119 20.16 -4.36 -7.51
CA ARG A 119 19.31 -4.83 -8.63
C ARG A 119 19.49 -6.31 -8.96
N ASN A 120 20.65 -6.89 -8.63
CA ASN A 120 20.91 -8.32 -8.82
C ASN A 120 20.22 -9.19 -7.74
N LYS A 121 19.66 -8.58 -6.67
CA LYS A 121 18.90 -9.26 -5.65
C LYS A 121 17.42 -9.24 -6.00
N ASP A 122 16.69 -10.28 -5.60
CA ASP A 122 15.24 -10.26 -5.72
C ASP A 122 14.67 -9.14 -4.82
N TYR A 123 13.92 -8.22 -5.42
CA TYR A 123 13.29 -7.09 -4.72
C TYR A 123 12.42 -7.56 -3.55
N TYR A 124 11.68 -8.63 -3.76
CA TYR A 124 10.73 -9.17 -2.79
C TYR A 124 11.37 -10.05 -1.71
N SER A 125 12.68 -10.26 -1.74
CA SER A 125 13.43 -10.96 -0.68
C SER A 125 13.64 -10.10 0.57
N PHE A 126 13.50 -8.77 0.47
CA PHE A 126 13.61 -7.87 1.60
C PHE A 126 12.49 -8.10 2.62
N TYR A 127 12.79 -8.00 3.91
CA TYR A 127 11.86 -8.44 4.95
C TYR A 127 10.49 -7.76 4.90
N THR A 128 10.43 -6.47 4.56
CA THR A 128 9.17 -5.73 4.46
C THR A 128 8.30 -6.23 3.32
N GLU A 129 8.91 -6.48 2.16
CA GLU A 129 8.27 -6.94 0.93
C GLU A 129 7.82 -8.40 1.06
N LYS A 130 8.72 -9.25 1.60
CA LYS A 130 8.43 -10.66 1.86
C LYS A 130 7.28 -10.84 2.85
N TRP A 131 7.24 -10.02 3.89
CA TRP A 131 6.14 -10.07 4.87
C TRP A 131 4.83 -9.56 4.27
N ALA A 132 4.85 -8.53 3.43
CA ALA A 132 3.66 -8.06 2.70
C ALA A 132 3.08 -9.16 1.81
N ASP A 133 3.93 -9.84 1.02
CA ASP A 133 3.52 -10.98 0.19
C ASP A 133 2.89 -12.10 1.03
N LYS A 134 3.51 -12.46 2.16
CA LYS A 134 2.98 -13.47 3.08
C LYS A 134 1.60 -13.10 3.62
N LEU A 135 1.39 -11.86 4.04
CA LEU A 135 0.10 -11.38 4.54
C LEU A 135 -0.98 -11.31 3.45
N ALA A 136 -0.55 -11.10 2.22
CA ALA A 136 -1.43 -11.03 1.06
C ALA A 136 -1.73 -12.41 0.42
N GLY A 137 -0.99 -13.46 0.81
CA GLY A 137 -1.08 -14.78 0.18
C GLY A 137 -0.51 -14.80 -1.24
N VAL A 138 0.50 -13.95 -1.53
CA VAL A 138 1.16 -13.88 -2.84
C VAL A 138 2.36 -14.81 -2.86
N GLU A 139 2.37 -15.76 -3.77
CA GLU A 139 3.51 -16.61 -4.09
C GLU A 139 4.23 -16.08 -5.34
N ARG A 140 5.57 -15.93 -5.22
CA ARG A 140 6.44 -15.45 -6.31
C ARG A 140 7.49 -16.48 -6.68
#